data_3f2d7a7ad083ae591acd198d4cb38aa9
#
_entry.id   3f2d7a7ad083ae591acd198d4cb38aa9
#
_cell.length_a   1.000
_cell.length_b   1.000
_cell.length_c   1.000
_cell.angle_alpha   90.00
_cell.angle_beta   90.00
_cell.angle_gamma   90.00
#
_symmetry.space_group_name_H-M   'P 1'
#
loop_
_entity.id
_entity.type
_entity.pdbx_description
1 polymer ?
#
loop_
_entity_poly.entity_id
_entity_poly.type
_entity_poly.pdbx_seq_one_letter_code
_entity_poly.pdbx_strand_id
1 'polypeptide(L)'
;MKLLSVDGLRNLVASLGQTAFYGAVLETLERDFIRWGEFIKTPRLATHYPFGVIELMPCADRQFYTFKYVNGHPQNTQHGKLCVVALGILAEVESGYPLLISEMTLLTAIRTAAVTALAAKSLARPDSRHLAIIGTGAQAEFQVGMVQQVLALESLSYFDLDPKAMDKFAANMAASGLQLRRCRSIEETLKEADMVITATAAKRVNDLIQLDWLKPGAHIHAMGGDCPGKTELGQALLKASKIVVEYRQQSLLEGEVQNLDDSAVHAELWQLLAGQLPGRESDTELTLCDAVGFALEDFSIIKLMHDYSSQDGYRQYFDEIAMLPTMADPKDLYGFFTSATGVTSQP
;
A
#
# COMPACT_ATOMS: atom_id res chain seq x y z
N MET A 1 -17.08 -7.61 -18.90
CA MET A 1 -16.13 -7.43 -17.80
C MET A 1 -15.11 -6.38 -18.21
N LYS A 2 -14.68 -5.53 -17.29
CA LYS A 2 -13.67 -4.47 -17.55
C LYS A 2 -12.26 -4.95 -17.25
N LEU A 3 -11.28 -4.35 -17.93
CA LEU A 3 -9.85 -4.53 -17.66
C LEU A 3 -9.20 -3.14 -17.50
N LEU A 4 -8.50 -2.94 -16.38
CA LEU A 4 -7.61 -1.79 -16.18
C LEU A 4 -6.17 -2.23 -16.42
N SER A 5 -5.58 -1.83 -17.54
CA SER A 5 -4.17 -2.05 -17.85
C SER A 5 -3.27 -0.98 -17.19
N VAL A 6 -1.96 -1.19 -17.21
CA VAL A 6 -0.97 -0.19 -16.75
C VAL A 6 -1.14 1.14 -17.50
N ASP A 7 -1.31 1.09 -18.81
CA ASP A 7 -1.48 2.31 -19.62
C ASP A 7 -2.83 2.97 -19.37
N GLY A 8 -3.90 2.18 -19.17
CA GLY A 8 -5.21 2.67 -18.75
C GLY A 8 -5.12 3.46 -17.43
N LEU A 9 -4.46 2.89 -16.42
CA LEU A 9 -4.24 3.58 -15.14
C LEU A 9 -3.41 4.86 -15.30
N ARG A 10 -2.32 4.82 -16.04
CA ARG A 10 -1.48 6.01 -16.28
C ARG A 10 -2.24 7.14 -16.94
N ASN A 11 -3.05 6.81 -17.96
CA ASN A 11 -3.89 7.78 -18.67
C ASN A 11 -5.01 8.33 -17.76
N LEU A 12 -5.63 7.50 -16.94
CA LEU A 12 -6.61 7.93 -15.93
C LEU A 12 -5.98 8.94 -14.97
N VAL A 13 -4.82 8.61 -14.38
CA VAL A 13 -4.10 9.50 -13.45
C VAL A 13 -3.67 10.79 -14.15
N ALA A 14 -3.20 10.73 -15.38
CA ALA A 14 -2.83 11.92 -16.15
C ALA A 14 -4.04 12.83 -16.43
N SER A 15 -5.21 12.26 -16.68
CA SER A 15 -6.46 13.00 -16.89
C SER A 15 -7.00 13.67 -15.61
N LEU A 16 -6.90 12.98 -14.47
CA LEU A 16 -7.35 13.49 -13.16
C LEU A 16 -6.37 14.52 -12.58
N GLY A 17 -5.09 14.36 -12.88
CA GLY A 17 -3.98 14.96 -12.14
C GLY A 17 -3.62 14.17 -10.88
N GLN A 18 -2.33 14.03 -10.60
CA GLN A 18 -1.81 13.18 -9.51
C GLN A 18 -2.38 13.57 -8.14
N THR A 19 -2.44 14.86 -7.82
CA THR A 19 -2.95 15.35 -6.53
C THR A 19 -4.42 14.99 -6.33
N ALA A 20 -5.26 15.18 -7.36
CA ALA A 20 -6.68 14.83 -7.28
C ALA A 20 -6.88 13.31 -7.14
N PHE A 21 -6.09 12.52 -7.87
CA PHE A 21 -6.13 11.06 -7.75
C PHE A 21 -5.70 10.59 -6.35
N TYR A 22 -4.61 11.14 -5.80
CA TYR A 22 -4.17 10.84 -4.43
C TYR A 22 -5.22 11.21 -3.39
N GLY A 23 -5.86 12.36 -3.54
CA GLY A 23 -6.99 12.77 -2.68
C GLY A 23 -8.13 11.76 -2.70
N ALA A 24 -8.55 11.32 -3.90
CA ALA A 24 -9.61 10.31 -4.05
C ALA A 24 -9.24 8.95 -3.42
N VAL A 25 -7.98 8.54 -3.52
CA VAL A 25 -7.48 7.32 -2.88
C VAL A 25 -7.52 7.46 -1.35
N LEU A 26 -7.02 8.57 -0.81
CA LEU A 26 -7.04 8.83 0.64
C LEU A 26 -8.46 8.82 1.20
N GLU A 27 -9.38 9.56 0.58
CA GLU A 27 -10.79 9.61 1.00
C GLU A 27 -11.46 8.23 0.97
N THR A 28 -11.16 7.44 -0.07
CA THR A 28 -11.72 6.10 -0.22
C THR A 28 -11.20 5.15 0.86
N LEU A 29 -9.89 5.14 1.10
CA LEU A 29 -9.31 4.29 2.14
C LEU A 29 -9.78 4.73 3.54
N GLU A 30 -9.76 6.02 3.86
CA GLU A 30 -10.23 6.54 5.16
C GLU A 30 -11.67 6.11 5.44
N ARG A 31 -12.57 6.32 4.46
CA ARG A 31 -13.98 5.89 4.55
C ARG A 31 -14.10 4.38 4.82
N ASP A 32 -13.33 3.55 4.13
CA ASP A 32 -13.45 2.10 4.26
C ASP A 32 -12.78 1.59 5.55
N PHE A 33 -11.71 2.22 6.03
CA PHE A 33 -11.20 1.96 7.38
C PHE A 33 -12.23 2.31 8.47
N ILE A 34 -12.97 3.41 8.35
CA ILE A 34 -14.06 3.77 9.29
C ILE A 34 -15.19 2.72 9.26
N ARG A 35 -15.47 2.15 8.10
CA ARG A 35 -16.45 1.07 7.91
C ARG A 35 -15.94 -0.32 8.29
N TRP A 36 -14.87 -0.43 9.05
CA TRP A 36 -14.16 -1.68 9.39
C TRP A 36 -15.03 -2.88 9.70
N GLY A 37 -16.11 -2.68 10.46
CA GLY A 37 -17.06 -3.72 10.90
C GLY A 37 -17.91 -4.31 9.78
N GLU A 38 -17.98 -3.66 8.62
CA GLU A 38 -18.80 -4.10 7.47
C GLU A 38 -18.05 -5.10 6.56
N PHE A 39 -16.74 -5.27 6.76
CA PHE A 39 -15.91 -6.11 5.91
C PHE A 39 -15.66 -7.51 6.48
N ILE A 40 -15.70 -8.49 5.61
CA ILE A 40 -15.17 -9.83 5.84
C ILE A 40 -13.66 -9.76 5.52
N LYS A 41 -12.84 -9.87 6.54
CA LYS A 41 -11.39 -9.73 6.49
C LYS A 41 -10.71 -11.06 6.78
N THR A 42 -9.69 -11.37 6.00
CA THR A 42 -8.89 -12.58 6.19
C THR A 42 -7.42 -12.19 6.09
N PRO A 43 -6.54 -12.66 6.98
CA PRO A 43 -5.10 -12.54 6.77
C PRO A 43 -4.71 -13.09 5.39
N ARG A 44 -3.62 -12.58 4.84
CA ARG A 44 -3.14 -13.04 3.54
C ARG A 44 -2.84 -14.54 3.53
N LEU A 45 -3.12 -15.19 2.40
CA LEU A 45 -2.74 -16.57 2.13
C LEU A 45 -1.40 -16.58 1.42
N ALA A 46 -0.33 -16.89 2.15
CA ALA A 46 1.03 -16.81 1.66
C ALA A 46 1.64 -18.19 1.39
N THR A 47 2.35 -18.31 0.27
CA THR A 47 3.22 -19.46 -0.02
C THR A 47 4.65 -18.97 -0.12
N HIS A 48 5.48 -19.38 0.84
CA HIS A 48 6.86 -18.97 0.97
C HIS A 48 7.81 -19.88 0.20
N TYR A 49 8.79 -19.26 -0.46
CA TYR A 49 9.87 -19.91 -1.19
C TYR A 49 11.23 -19.35 -0.74
N PRO A 50 12.34 -20.05 -0.95
CA PRO A 50 13.68 -19.55 -0.60
C PRO A 50 14.02 -18.20 -1.26
N PHE A 51 13.40 -17.88 -2.40
CA PHE A 51 13.66 -16.69 -3.21
C PHE A 51 12.55 -15.66 -3.16
N GLY A 52 11.42 -15.94 -2.48
CA GLY A 52 10.31 -14.99 -2.39
C GLY A 52 9.03 -15.57 -1.83
N VAL A 53 7.96 -14.81 -1.95
CA VAL A 53 6.60 -15.18 -1.52
C VAL A 53 5.59 -14.89 -2.63
N ILE A 54 4.54 -15.70 -2.70
CA ILE A 54 3.36 -15.46 -3.52
C ILE A 54 2.14 -15.50 -2.61
N GLU A 55 1.27 -14.51 -2.74
CA GLU A 55 0.17 -14.29 -1.80
C GLU A 55 -1.15 -14.02 -2.51
N LEU A 56 -2.24 -14.44 -1.87
CA LEU A 56 -3.59 -14.02 -2.17
C LEU A 56 -4.15 -13.22 -0.98
N MET A 57 -4.74 -12.08 -1.26
CA MET A 57 -5.25 -11.13 -0.26
C MET A 57 -6.74 -10.86 -0.50
N PRO A 58 -7.65 -11.71 0.01
CA PRO A 58 -9.08 -11.55 -0.18
C PRO A 58 -9.71 -10.58 0.84
N CYS A 59 -10.71 -9.81 0.37
CA CYS A 59 -11.56 -8.97 1.20
C CYS A 59 -12.93 -8.82 0.56
N ALA A 60 -13.99 -8.71 1.37
CA ALA A 60 -15.33 -8.50 0.87
C ALA A 60 -16.15 -7.58 1.78
N ASP A 61 -17.08 -6.83 1.18
CA ASP A 61 -18.21 -6.24 1.88
C ASP A 61 -19.52 -6.95 1.47
N ARG A 62 -20.68 -6.34 1.71
CA ARG A 62 -21.98 -6.93 1.34
C ARG A 62 -22.25 -6.98 -0.17
N GLN A 63 -21.56 -6.16 -0.97
CA GLN A 63 -21.83 -5.99 -2.40
C GLN A 63 -20.71 -6.55 -3.27
N PHE A 64 -19.46 -6.41 -2.82
CA PHE A 64 -18.30 -6.74 -3.62
C PHE A 64 -17.33 -7.65 -2.88
N TYR A 65 -16.73 -8.55 -3.65
CA TYR A 65 -15.61 -9.39 -3.25
C TYR A 65 -14.40 -9.01 -4.08
N THR A 66 -13.27 -8.86 -3.45
CA THR A 66 -12.00 -8.65 -4.15
C THR A 66 -10.96 -9.66 -3.70
N PHE A 67 -10.02 -9.94 -4.56
CA PHE A 67 -8.74 -10.49 -4.16
C PHE A 67 -7.61 -9.89 -4.99
N LYS A 68 -6.45 -9.76 -4.38
CA LYS A 68 -5.21 -9.43 -5.05
C LYS A 68 -4.30 -10.64 -5.05
N TYR A 69 -3.76 -11.00 -6.23
CA TYR A 69 -2.54 -11.78 -6.36
C TYR A 69 -1.36 -10.81 -6.26
N VAL A 70 -0.36 -11.15 -5.45
CA VAL A 70 0.88 -10.38 -5.35
C VAL A 70 2.06 -11.31 -5.07
N ASN A 71 3.23 -10.92 -5.56
CA ASN A 71 4.48 -11.57 -5.21
C ASN A 71 5.44 -10.60 -4.51
N GLY A 72 6.38 -11.16 -3.73
CA GLY A 72 7.53 -10.45 -3.18
C GLY A 72 8.80 -11.22 -3.46
N HIS A 73 9.58 -10.81 -4.48
CA HIS A 73 10.82 -11.48 -4.92
C HIS A 73 11.97 -10.47 -4.98
N PRO A 74 12.64 -10.16 -3.86
CA PRO A 74 13.65 -9.08 -3.78
C PRO A 74 14.81 -9.24 -4.77
N GLN A 75 15.21 -10.48 -5.09
CA GLN A 75 16.31 -10.75 -6.03
C GLN A 75 15.95 -10.49 -7.50
N ASN A 76 14.67 -10.30 -7.84
CA ASN A 76 14.24 -10.03 -9.20
C ASN A 76 14.93 -8.81 -9.82
N THR A 77 15.25 -7.80 -9.02
CA THR A 77 15.94 -6.58 -9.48
C THR A 77 17.30 -6.86 -10.08
N GLN A 78 18.00 -7.90 -9.61
CA GLN A 78 19.28 -8.35 -10.17
C GLN A 78 19.14 -8.95 -11.58
N HIS A 79 17.91 -9.31 -11.96
CA HIS A 79 17.56 -9.89 -13.26
C HIS A 79 16.71 -8.95 -14.11
N GLY A 80 16.68 -7.63 -13.80
CA GLY A 80 15.90 -6.64 -14.52
C GLY A 80 14.37 -6.80 -14.39
N LYS A 81 13.89 -7.51 -13.36
CA LYS A 81 12.47 -7.73 -13.08
C LYS A 81 12.04 -6.95 -11.84
N LEU A 82 10.75 -6.60 -11.77
CA LEU A 82 10.17 -5.97 -10.59
C LEU A 82 10.22 -6.91 -9.36
N CYS A 83 10.55 -6.35 -8.21
CA CYS A 83 10.49 -7.05 -6.92
C CYS A 83 9.05 -7.48 -6.59
N VAL A 84 8.10 -6.59 -6.86
CA VAL A 84 6.67 -6.81 -6.62
C VAL A 84 5.90 -6.61 -7.93
N VAL A 85 5.05 -7.57 -8.29
CA VAL A 85 4.01 -7.44 -9.30
C VAL A 85 2.69 -7.96 -8.74
N ALA A 86 1.58 -7.34 -9.15
CA ALA A 86 0.27 -7.70 -8.62
C ALA A 86 -0.84 -7.52 -9.66
N LEU A 87 -1.88 -8.34 -9.51
CA LEU A 87 -3.15 -8.25 -10.25
C LEU A 87 -4.30 -8.36 -9.27
N GLY A 88 -5.40 -7.68 -9.54
CA GLY A 88 -6.60 -7.72 -8.71
C GLY A 88 -7.85 -8.06 -9.50
N ILE A 89 -8.82 -8.66 -8.81
CA ILE A 89 -10.16 -8.91 -9.35
C ILE A 89 -11.18 -8.34 -8.39
N LEU A 90 -12.26 -7.75 -8.94
CA LEU A 90 -13.47 -7.38 -8.23
C LEU A 90 -14.63 -8.14 -8.83
N ALA A 91 -15.43 -8.78 -7.97
CA ALA A 91 -16.64 -9.50 -8.33
C ALA A 91 -17.84 -8.97 -7.53
N GLU A 92 -19.04 -9.09 -8.10
CA GLU A 92 -20.29 -8.87 -7.41
C GLU A 92 -20.62 -10.05 -6.49
N VAL A 93 -21.03 -9.80 -5.25
CA VAL A 93 -21.31 -10.86 -4.27
C VAL A 93 -22.58 -11.63 -4.62
N GLU A 94 -23.64 -10.95 -5.11
CA GLU A 94 -24.93 -11.57 -5.38
C GLU A 94 -24.86 -12.64 -6.47
N SER A 95 -24.17 -12.34 -7.58
CA SER A 95 -24.05 -13.26 -8.72
C SER A 95 -22.74 -14.04 -8.76
N GLY A 96 -21.71 -13.59 -8.04
CA GLY A 96 -20.35 -14.09 -8.14
C GLY A 96 -19.61 -13.69 -9.43
N TYR A 97 -20.22 -12.85 -10.29
CA TYR A 97 -19.62 -12.46 -11.55
C TYR A 97 -18.46 -11.48 -11.36
N PRO A 98 -17.28 -11.74 -11.98
CA PRO A 98 -16.18 -10.80 -12.01
C PRO A 98 -16.55 -9.59 -12.89
N LEU A 99 -16.38 -8.40 -12.34
CA LEU A 99 -16.71 -7.13 -12.99
C LEU A 99 -15.48 -6.42 -13.53
N LEU A 100 -14.34 -6.50 -12.80
CA LEU A 100 -13.11 -5.82 -13.14
C LEU A 100 -11.90 -6.73 -12.89
N ILE A 101 -10.97 -6.78 -13.85
CA ILE A 101 -9.58 -7.19 -13.64
C ILE A 101 -8.73 -5.92 -13.65
N SER A 102 -7.86 -5.74 -12.67
CA SER A 102 -7.06 -4.53 -12.51
C SER A 102 -5.57 -4.82 -12.41
N GLU A 103 -4.78 -3.97 -13.07
CA GLU A 103 -3.40 -3.75 -12.70
C GLU A 103 -3.33 -3.37 -11.22
N MET A 104 -2.44 -4.01 -10.46
CA MET A 104 -2.29 -3.76 -9.02
C MET A 104 -0.85 -3.49 -8.60
N THR A 105 0.12 -3.48 -9.50
CA THR A 105 1.51 -3.19 -9.16
C THR A 105 1.68 -1.73 -8.75
N LEU A 106 1.22 -0.80 -9.59
CA LEU A 106 1.22 0.63 -9.28
C LEU A 106 0.18 0.97 -8.21
N LEU A 107 -1.01 0.37 -8.30
CA LEU A 107 -2.07 0.59 -7.31
C LEU A 107 -1.67 0.10 -5.91
N THR A 108 -0.89 -0.99 -5.79
CA THR A 108 -0.32 -1.42 -4.50
C THR A 108 0.66 -0.39 -3.95
N ALA A 109 1.53 0.19 -4.78
CA ALA A 109 2.44 1.24 -4.34
C ALA A 109 1.67 2.47 -3.83
N ILE A 110 0.62 2.86 -4.53
CA ILE A 110 -0.19 4.04 -4.22
C ILE A 110 -1.01 3.82 -2.93
N ARG A 111 -1.72 2.65 -2.77
CA ARG A 111 -2.52 2.38 -1.58
C ARG A 111 -1.66 2.23 -0.32
N THR A 112 -0.47 1.65 -0.46
CA THR A 112 0.49 1.54 0.65
C THR A 112 0.92 2.92 1.13
N ALA A 113 1.23 3.83 0.21
CA ALA A 113 1.55 5.21 0.54
C ALA A 113 0.36 5.96 1.17
N ALA A 114 -0.87 5.66 0.74
CA ALA A 114 -2.06 6.26 1.33
C ALA A 114 -2.27 5.85 2.79
N VAL A 115 -1.99 4.61 3.16
CA VAL A 115 -2.02 4.17 4.58
C VAL A 115 -0.98 4.93 5.40
N THR A 116 0.23 5.11 4.86
CA THR A 116 1.25 5.93 5.51
C THR A 116 0.75 7.35 5.79
N ALA A 117 0.09 7.98 4.83
CA ALA A 117 -0.47 9.31 5.00
C ALA A 117 -1.63 9.33 6.02
N LEU A 118 -2.53 8.34 6.01
CA LEU A 118 -3.60 8.23 7.00
C LEU A 118 -3.05 8.00 8.42
N ALA A 119 -2.01 7.18 8.57
CA ALA A 119 -1.31 7.00 9.83
C ALA A 119 -0.65 8.31 10.29
N ALA A 120 0.05 9.01 9.38
CA ALA A 120 0.68 10.29 9.69
C ALA A 120 -0.33 11.36 10.13
N LYS A 121 -1.51 11.42 9.53
CA LYS A 121 -2.61 12.33 9.92
C LYS A 121 -3.02 12.16 11.38
N SER A 122 -2.94 10.94 11.93
CA SER A 122 -3.35 10.61 13.30
C SER A 122 -2.19 10.57 14.30
N LEU A 123 -0.98 10.30 13.84
CA LEU A 123 0.17 9.94 14.68
C LEU A 123 1.35 10.92 14.60
N ALA A 124 1.54 11.61 13.46
CA ALA A 124 2.55 12.65 13.38
C ALA A 124 2.09 13.93 14.12
N ARG A 125 3.05 14.78 14.49
CA ARG A 125 2.70 16.11 14.98
C ARG A 125 2.16 16.97 13.83
N PRO A 126 1.14 17.80 14.06
CA PRO A 126 0.58 18.67 13.00
C PRO A 126 1.59 19.69 12.44
N ASP A 127 2.60 20.03 13.22
CA ASP A 127 3.68 20.96 12.85
C ASP A 127 4.89 20.25 12.21
N SER A 128 4.79 18.96 11.91
CA SER A 128 5.86 18.19 11.23
C SER A 128 6.21 18.82 9.89
N ARG A 129 7.50 19.07 9.64
CA ARG A 129 8.03 19.70 8.42
C ARG A 129 9.14 18.89 7.77
N HIS A 130 9.82 18.05 8.53
CA HIS A 130 10.95 17.29 8.06
C HIS A 130 10.64 15.79 7.99
N LEU A 131 10.63 15.22 6.78
CA LEU A 131 10.50 13.80 6.53
C LEU A 131 11.89 13.17 6.37
N ALA A 132 12.10 12.01 6.97
CA ALA A 132 13.23 11.13 6.70
C ALA A 132 12.76 9.84 6.04
N ILE A 133 13.46 9.37 5.02
CA ILE A 133 13.18 8.07 4.41
C ILE A 133 14.44 7.20 4.35
N ILE A 134 14.32 5.97 4.84
CA ILE A 134 15.35 4.94 4.83
C ILE A 134 14.93 3.86 3.84
N GLY A 135 15.68 3.73 2.76
CA GLY A 135 15.34 2.92 1.60
C GLY A 135 14.67 3.75 0.50
N THR A 136 15.39 3.93 -0.63
CA THR A 136 14.94 4.72 -1.77
C THR A 136 14.54 3.83 -2.96
N GLY A 137 13.97 2.65 -2.66
CA GLY A 137 13.47 1.68 -3.63
C GLY A 137 12.22 2.16 -4.38
N ALA A 138 11.42 1.21 -4.89
CA ALA A 138 10.26 1.49 -5.74
C ALA A 138 9.11 2.21 -5.01
N GLN A 139 9.05 2.14 -3.68
CA GLN A 139 7.99 2.74 -2.87
C GLN A 139 8.24 4.22 -2.52
N ALA A 140 9.49 4.63 -2.45
CA ALA A 140 9.89 5.85 -1.77
C ALA A 140 9.21 7.12 -2.29
N GLU A 141 9.13 7.30 -3.60
CA GLU A 141 8.52 8.49 -4.21
C GLU A 141 7.01 8.55 -3.95
N PHE A 142 6.32 7.40 -3.99
CA PHE A 142 4.89 7.33 -3.66
C PHE A 142 4.63 7.72 -2.21
N GLN A 143 5.49 7.26 -1.30
CA GLN A 143 5.41 7.58 0.12
C GLN A 143 5.50 9.10 0.35
N VAL A 144 6.53 9.74 -0.20
CA VAL A 144 6.71 11.18 -0.07
C VAL A 144 5.53 11.95 -0.66
N GLY A 145 5.15 11.62 -1.91
CA GLY A 145 4.07 12.31 -2.61
C GLY A 145 2.71 12.20 -1.91
N MET A 146 2.46 11.07 -1.24
CA MET A 146 1.21 10.86 -0.52
C MET A 146 1.21 11.56 0.84
N VAL A 147 2.33 11.53 1.59
CA VAL A 147 2.46 12.24 2.87
C VAL A 147 2.35 13.76 2.68
N GLN A 148 2.82 14.32 1.57
CA GLN A 148 2.63 15.72 1.20
C GLN A 148 1.15 16.14 1.04
N GLN A 149 0.22 15.20 0.89
CA GLN A 149 -1.21 15.51 0.85
C GLN A 149 -1.78 15.82 2.25
N VAL A 150 -1.11 15.41 3.32
CA VAL A 150 -1.62 15.51 4.70
C VAL A 150 -0.71 16.32 5.63
N LEU A 151 0.59 16.43 5.32
CA LEU A 151 1.56 17.22 6.08
C LEU A 151 2.19 18.29 5.20
N ALA A 152 2.36 19.49 5.76
CA ALA A 152 3.01 20.61 5.08
C ALA A 152 4.54 20.49 5.16
N LEU A 153 5.09 19.45 4.52
CA LEU A 153 6.52 19.17 4.52
C LEU A 153 7.32 20.27 3.81
N GLU A 154 8.49 20.60 4.35
CA GLU A 154 9.44 21.58 3.80
C GLU A 154 10.74 20.91 3.32
N SER A 155 11.14 19.84 3.98
CA SER A 155 12.41 19.17 3.71
C SER A 155 12.33 17.65 3.83
N LEU A 156 13.26 16.99 3.13
CA LEU A 156 13.33 15.53 3.01
C LEU A 156 14.77 15.06 3.07
N SER A 157 15.10 14.30 4.12
CA SER A 157 16.36 13.56 4.21
C SER A 157 16.19 12.13 3.74
N TYR A 158 17.15 11.59 3.01
CA TYR A 158 17.08 10.22 2.50
C TYR A 158 18.41 9.50 2.50
N PHE A 159 18.33 8.18 2.71
CA PHE A 159 19.48 7.28 2.70
C PHE A 159 19.12 5.91 2.13
N ASP A 160 20.03 5.35 1.36
CA ASP A 160 20.00 3.96 0.89
C ASP A 160 21.43 3.42 0.81
N LEU A 161 21.58 2.11 0.90
CA LEU A 161 22.86 1.43 0.66
C LEU A 161 23.25 1.43 -0.83
N ASP A 162 22.27 1.58 -1.73
CA ASP A 162 22.52 1.68 -3.18
C ASP A 162 22.54 3.15 -3.62
N PRO A 163 23.74 3.69 -3.98
CA PRO A 163 23.86 5.06 -4.47
C PRO A 163 23.02 5.35 -5.72
N LYS A 164 22.80 4.34 -6.59
CA LYS A 164 21.97 4.51 -7.81
C LYS A 164 20.49 4.66 -7.46
N ALA A 165 20.01 3.96 -6.44
CA ALA A 165 18.66 4.16 -5.93
C ALA A 165 18.48 5.58 -5.38
N MET A 166 19.47 6.11 -4.67
CA MET A 166 19.46 7.50 -4.20
C MET A 166 19.51 8.52 -5.36
N ASP A 167 20.28 8.25 -6.42
CA ASP A 167 20.36 9.14 -7.60
C ASP A 167 19.00 9.17 -8.33
N LYS A 168 18.37 8.00 -8.53
CA LYS A 168 17.02 7.87 -9.10
C LYS A 168 16.00 8.64 -8.27
N PHE A 169 16.01 8.45 -6.96
CA PHE A 169 15.09 9.10 -6.03
C PHE A 169 15.25 10.64 -6.07
N ALA A 170 16.49 11.16 -6.01
CA ALA A 170 16.75 12.58 -6.11
C ALA A 170 16.24 13.19 -7.42
N ALA A 171 16.45 12.50 -8.55
CA ALA A 171 15.97 12.94 -9.86
C ALA A 171 14.43 13.00 -9.91
N ASN A 172 13.73 11.96 -9.40
CA ASN A 172 12.27 11.90 -9.39
C ASN A 172 11.66 12.94 -8.45
N MET A 173 12.32 13.25 -7.32
CA MET A 173 11.83 14.20 -6.33
C MET A 173 12.26 15.66 -6.57
N ALA A 174 13.04 15.94 -7.63
CA ALA A 174 13.54 17.28 -7.92
C ALA A 174 12.45 18.35 -8.07
N ALA A 175 11.26 17.97 -8.53
CA ALA A 175 10.11 18.86 -8.69
C ALA A 175 9.11 18.82 -7.52
N SER A 176 9.43 18.14 -6.42
CA SER A 176 8.52 17.96 -5.26
C SER A 176 8.27 19.23 -4.45
N GLY A 177 9.07 20.27 -4.64
CA GLY A 177 9.05 21.48 -3.83
C GLY A 177 9.77 21.34 -2.47
N LEU A 178 10.30 20.16 -2.15
CA LEU A 178 11.01 19.92 -0.88
C LEU A 178 12.51 20.22 -1.00
N GLN A 179 13.10 20.68 0.10
CA GLN A 179 14.55 20.76 0.24
C GLN A 179 15.12 19.34 0.44
N LEU A 180 15.75 18.78 -0.59
CA LEU A 180 16.28 17.42 -0.57
C LEU A 180 17.66 17.38 0.08
N ARG A 181 17.87 16.44 1.02
CA ARG A 181 19.14 16.19 1.67
C ARG A 181 19.53 14.71 1.54
N ARG A 182 20.53 14.43 0.70
CA ARG A 182 21.17 13.13 0.61
C ARG A 182 22.11 12.93 1.80
N CYS A 183 21.86 11.89 2.60
CA CYS A 183 22.64 11.58 3.79
C CYS A 183 23.62 10.41 3.54
N ARG A 184 24.60 10.25 4.44
CA ARG A 184 25.64 9.24 4.37
C ARG A 184 25.43 8.07 5.32
N SER A 185 24.49 8.23 6.27
CA SER A 185 24.11 7.21 7.24
C SER A 185 22.65 7.38 7.66
N ILE A 186 22.10 6.33 8.28
CA ILE A 186 20.74 6.38 8.87
C ILE A 186 20.72 7.43 9.99
N GLU A 187 21.71 7.47 10.89
CA GLU A 187 21.78 8.46 11.94
C GLU A 187 21.71 9.91 11.39
N GLU A 188 22.51 10.22 10.37
CA GLU A 188 22.47 11.54 9.73
C GLU A 188 21.09 11.85 9.12
N THR A 189 20.40 10.84 8.59
CA THR A 189 19.08 10.98 7.98
C THR A 189 18.01 11.33 9.02
N LEU A 190 18.10 10.79 10.22
CA LEU A 190 17.13 10.90 11.29
C LEU A 190 17.26 12.18 12.13
N LYS A 191 18.45 12.80 12.16
CA LYS A 191 18.80 13.85 13.11
C LYS A 191 17.79 14.99 13.26
N GLU A 192 17.15 15.39 12.16
CA GLU A 192 16.17 16.51 12.14
C GLU A 192 14.73 16.02 11.86
N ALA A 193 14.53 14.69 11.76
CA ALA A 193 13.26 14.15 11.30
C ALA A 193 12.12 14.33 12.32
N ASP A 194 10.99 14.84 11.86
CA ASP A 194 9.72 14.83 12.58
C ASP A 194 8.94 13.56 12.29
N MET A 195 9.09 13.03 11.07
CA MET A 195 8.52 11.76 10.61
C MET A 195 9.60 10.93 9.92
N VAL A 196 9.58 9.63 10.17
CA VAL A 196 10.51 8.65 9.59
C VAL A 196 9.72 7.57 8.88
N ILE A 197 10.14 7.20 7.67
CA ILE A 197 9.63 6.03 6.94
C ILE A 197 10.77 5.04 6.74
N THR A 198 10.56 3.78 7.13
CA THR A 198 11.48 2.69 6.80
C THR A 198 10.88 1.83 5.69
N ALA A 199 11.61 1.67 4.59
CA ALA A 199 11.15 0.98 3.38
C ALA A 199 12.28 0.14 2.76
N THR A 200 13.02 -0.63 3.59
CA THR A 200 14.13 -1.45 3.11
C THR A 200 13.66 -2.85 2.69
N ALA A 201 14.39 -3.46 1.74
CA ALA A 201 14.08 -4.80 1.23
C ALA A 201 14.91 -5.93 1.88
N ALA A 202 15.60 -5.67 2.99
CA ALA A 202 16.46 -6.64 3.65
C ALA A 202 15.63 -7.75 4.32
N LYS A 203 15.77 -9.00 3.87
CA LYS A 203 15.08 -10.17 4.46
C LYS A 203 15.81 -10.70 5.67
N ARG A 204 15.87 -9.95 6.77
CA ARG A 204 16.47 -10.36 8.04
C ARG A 204 15.95 -9.49 9.18
N VAL A 205 16.16 -9.94 10.39
CA VAL A 205 15.98 -9.10 11.59
C VAL A 205 17.05 -8.03 11.59
N ASN A 206 16.65 -6.78 11.63
CA ASN A 206 17.51 -5.61 11.72
C ASN A 206 17.12 -4.76 12.94
N ASP A 207 18.01 -3.86 13.30
CA ASP A 207 17.76 -2.76 14.24
C ASP A 207 18.36 -1.50 13.59
N LEU A 208 17.56 -0.92 12.66
CA LEU A 208 18.03 0.17 11.81
C LEU A 208 18.07 1.50 12.53
N ILE A 209 17.25 1.69 13.58
CA ILE A 209 17.03 2.97 14.23
C ILE A 209 17.36 2.85 15.72
N GLN A 210 18.38 3.58 16.17
CA GLN A 210 18.65 3.71 17.60
C GLN A 210 17.77 4.82 18.19
N LEU A 211 17.29 4.61 19.41
CA LEU A 211 16.33 5.51 20.06
C LEU A 211 16.89 6.94 20.24
N ASP A 212 18.17 7.06 20.54
CA ASP A 212 18.87 8.32 20.75
C ASP A 212 19.14 9.14 19.46
N TRP A 213 18.87 8.57 18.30
CA TRP A 213 18.94 9.29 17.01
C TRP A 213 17.66 10.04 16.69
N LEU A 214 16.57 9.76 17.41
CA LEU A 214 15.25 10.33 17.15
C LEU A 214 15.00 11.59 17.99
N LYS A 215 14.33 12.55 17.38
CA LYS A 215 13.78 13.68 18.10
C LYS A 215 12.63 13.24 19.01
N PRO A 216 12.46 13.86 20.19
CA PRO A 216 11.21 13.72 20.94
C PRO A 216 10.00 14.05 20.05
N GLY A 217 8.97 13.25 20.12
CA GLY A 217 7.76 13.44 19.33
C GLY A 217 7.85 12.99 17.87
N ALA A 218 8.90 12.29 17.44
CA ALA A 218 8.96 11.73 16.11
C ALA A 218 7.86 10.68 15.87
N HIS A 219 7.36 10.63 14.64
CA HIS A 219 6.50 9.54 14.16
C HIS A 219 7.29 8.60 13.27
N ILE A 220 7.20 7.31 13.52
CA ILE A 220 7.84 6.27 12.71
C ILE A 220 6.76 5.49 11.96
N HIS A 221 6.87 5.40 10.64
CA HIS A 221 6.06 4.51 9.81
C HIS A 221 6.94 3.39 9.27
N ALA A 222 6.76 2.20 9.81
CA ALA A 222 7.53 1.02 9.47
C ALA A 222 6.75 0.17 8.46
N MET A 223 7.29 0.02 7.25
CA MET A 223 6.67 -0.76 6.19
C MET A 223 7.58 -1.85 5.59
N GLY A 224 8.77 -1.99 6.13
CA GLY A 224 9.72 -2.98 5.65
C GLY A 224 9.59 -4.35 6.30
N GLY A 225 9.03 -4.45 7.51
CA GLY A 225 8.67 -5.69 8.17
C GLY A 225 7.35 -6.23 7.62
N ASP A 226 7.39 -7.14 6.65
CA ASP A 226 6.23 -7.59 5.88
C ASP A 226 6.14 -9.12 5.72
N CYS A 227 6.93 -9.87 6.48
CA CYS A 227 6.89 -11.32 6.51
C CYS A 227 7.51 -11.87 7.81
N PRO A 228 7.17 -13.13 8.18
CA PRO A 228 7.74 -13.76 9.36
C PRO A 228 9.27 -13.76 9.34
N GLY A 229 9.89 -13.38 10.46
CA GLY A 229 11.34 -13.33 10.63
C GLY A 229 12.03 -12.11 9.99
N LYS A 230 11.28 -11.13 9.48
CA LYS A 230 11.80 -9.87 8.98
C LYS A 230 11.31 -8.71 9.84
N THR A 231 12.24 -7.94 10.41
CA THR A 231 11.96 -6.69 11.12
C THR A 231 13.03 -5.65 10.79
N GLU A 232 12.70 -4.39 10.90
CA GLU A 232 13.62 -3.27 10.68
C GLU A 232 13.93 -2.51 11.98
N LEU A 233 13.12 -2.71 13.04
CA LEU A 233 13.16 -1.94 14.27
C LEU A 233 13.55 -2.81 15.47
N GLY A 234 14.37 -2.23 16.35
CA GLY A 234 14.80 -2.88 17.59
C GLY A 234 13.75 -2.80 18.69
N GLN A 235 13.80 -3.75 19.63
CA GLN A 235 12.85 -3.83 20.74
C GLN A 235 12.86 -2.58 21.65
N ALA A 236 13.99 -1.87 21.76
CA ALA A 236 14.08 -0.66 22.57
C ALA A 236 13.19 0.44 22.02
N LEU A 237 13.19 0.63 20.69
CA LEU A 237 12.34 1.57 20.01
C LEU A 237 10.86 1.19 20.09
N LEU A 238 10.55 -0.09 19.83
CA LEU A 238 9.18 -0.59 19.93
C LEU A 238 8.58 -0.36 21.31
N LYS A 239 9.31 -0.66 22.37
CA LYS A 239 8.87 -0.45 23.78
C LYS A 239 8.72 1.02 24.17
N ALA A 240 9.46 1.91 23.53
CA ALA A 240 9.39 3.35 23.79
C ALA A 240 8.29 4.06 23.00
N SER A 241 7.64 3.38 22.05
CA SER A 241 6.68 3.97 21.13
C SER A 241 5.24 3.57 21.45
N LYS A 242 4.29 4.48 21.21
CA LYS A 242 2.87 4.12 21.07
C LYS A 242 2.68 3.44 19.71
N ILE A 243 2.36 2.15 19.73
CA ILE A 243 2.29 1.30 18.53
C ILE A 243 0.86 1.20 18.03
N VAL A 244 0.67 1.52 16.75
CA VAL A 244 -0.56 1.31 16.00
C VAL A 244 -0.27 0.37 14.83
N VAL A 245 -1.20 -0.52 14.51
CA VAL A 245 -1.08 -1.49 13.43
C VAL A 245 -2.25 -1.35 12.45
N GLU A 246 -2.10 -1.83 11.23
CA GLU A 246 -3.20 -1.85 10.24
C GLU A 246 -4.25 -2.91 10.59
N TYR A 247 -3.79 -4.15 10.77
CA TYR A 247 -4.62 -5.30 11.11
C TYR A 247 -3.89 -6.20 12.11
N ARG A 248 -4.33 -6.18 13.34
CA ARG A 248 -3.66 -6.81 14.50
C ARG A 248 -3.28 -8.28 14.26
N GLN A 249 -4.23 -9.07 13.74
CA GLN A 249 -4.00 -10.50 13.51
C GLN A 249 -2.87 -10.77 12.53
N GLN A 250 -2.69 -9.91 11.52
CA GLN A 250 -1.64 -10.04 10.52
C GLN A 250 -0.32 -9.44 11.02
N SER A 251 -0.34 -8.27 11.65
CA SER A 251 0.87 -7.61 12.15
C SER A 251 1.59 -8.43 13.23
N LEU A 252 0.86 -9.13 14.09
CA LEU A 252 1.45 -10.04 15.09
C LEU A 252 2.16 -11.26 14.46
N LEU A 253 1.87 -11.61 13.21
CA LEU A 253 2.51 -12.71 12.51
C LEU A 253 3.69 -12.25 11.63
N GLU A 254 3.61 -11.06 11.05
CA GLU A 254 4.47 -10.63 9.95
C GLU A 254 5.11 -9.26 10.15
N GLY A 255 4.56 -8.41 11.05
CA GLY A 255 4.98 -7.03 11.24
C GLY A 255 6.16 -6.87 12.18
N GLU A 256 6.51 -5.61 12.47
CA GLU A 256 7.52 -5.25 13.47
C GLU A 256 7.17 -5.79 14.87
N VAL A 257 5.87 -5.92 15.15
CA VAL A 257 5.36 -6.40 16.44
C VAL A 257 5.33 -7.92 16.60
N GLN A 258 5.77 -8.70 15.61
CA GLN A 258 5.70 -10.18 15.60
C GLN A 258 6.38 -10.88 16.80
N ASN A 259 7.27 -10.20 17.49
CA ASN A 259 7.98 -10.71 18.68
C ASN A 259 7.54 -10.02 19.99
N LEU A 260 6.40 -9.31 19.97
CA LEU A 260 5.82 -8.65 21.14
C LEU A 260 4.53 -9.33 21.57
N ASP A 261 4.15 -9.09 22.83
CA ASP A 261 2.83 -9.46 23.31
C ASP A 261 1.77 -8.56 22.68
N ASP A 262 0.56 -9.08 22.49
CA ASP A 262 -0.60 -8.34 21.95
C ASP A 262 -0.89 -7.04 22.71
N SER A 263 -0.62 -7.02 24.02
CA SER A 263 -0.77 -5.83 24.88
C SER A 263 0.15 -4.67 24.52
N ALA A 264 1.20 -4.88 23.71
CA ALA A 264 2.08 -3.83 23.24
C ALA A 264 1.44 -2.95 22.14
N VAL A 265 0.40 -3.46 21.48
CA VAL A 265 -0.31 -2.73 20.43
C VAL A 265 -1.41 -1.87 21.04
N HIS A 266 -1.26 -0.54 20.92
CA HIS A 266 -2.23 0.43 21.44
C HIS A 266 -3.57 0.34 20.70
N ALA A 267 -3.54 0.34 19.36
CA ALA A 267 -4.73 0.36 18.53
C ALA A 267 -4.49 -0.22 17.13
N GLU A 268 -5.58 -0.52 16.44
CA GLU A 268 -5.60 -0.63 14.98
C GLU A 268 -5.92 0.74 14.35
N LEU A 269 -5.38 1.02 13.18
CA LEU A 269 -5.49 2.33 12.51
C LEU A 269 -6.95 2.77 12.34
N TRP A 270 -7.86 1.84 12.03
CA TRP A 270 -9.28 2.13 11.89
C TRP A 270 -9.92 2.73 13.16
N GLN A 271 -9.43 2.35 14.35
CA GLN A 271 -9.95 2.86 15.63
C GLN A 271 -9.60 4.34 15.82
N LEU A 272 -8.42 4.75 15.33
CA LEU A 272 -8.02 6.14 15.32
C LEU A 272 -8.83 6.95 14.31
N LEU A 273 -8.95 6.45 13.08
CA LEU A 273 -9.70 7.10 12.00
C LEU A 273 -11.19 7.23 12.32
N ALA A 274 -11.76 6.25 13.04
CA ALA A 274 -13.13 6.29 13.54
C ALA A 274 -13.32 7.13 14.82
N GLY A 275 -12.24 7.72 15.36
CA GLY A 275 -12.29 8.51 16.60
C GLY A 275 -12.60 7.71 17.87
N GLN A 276 -12.41 6.39 17.85
CA GLN A 276 -12.68 5.52 19.00
C GLN A 276 -11.54 5.52 20.02
N LEU A 277 -10.31 5.68 19.55
CA LEU A 277 -9.11 5.78 20.37
C LEU A 277 -8.29 7.00 19.94
N PRO A 278 -7.57 7.64 20.87
CA PRO A 278 -6.70 8.75 20.52
C PRO A 278 -5.47 8.24 19.75
N GLY A 279 -5.04 9.02 18.77
CA GLY A 279 -3.74 8.85 18.13
C GLY A 279 -2.62 9.40 19.03
N ARG A 280 -1.95 10.46 18.57
CA ARG A 280 -0.96 11.19 19.37
C ARG A 280 -1.64 11.97 20.51
N GLU A 281 -1.08 11.88 21.71
CA GLU A 281 -1.59 12.57 22.90
C GLU A 281 -0.61 13.61 23.48
N SER A 282 0.66 13.60 23.07
CA SER A 282 1.63 14.63 23.47
C SER A 282 2.68 14.92 22.38
N ASP A 283 3.28 16.10 22.44
CA ASP A 283 4.30 16.55 21.48
C ASP A 283 5.64 15.82 21.62
N THR A 284 5.86 15.17 22.76
CA THR A 284 7.10 14.39 23.02
C THR A 284 6.95 12.90 22.85
N GLU A 285 5.73 12.40 22.69
CA GLU A 285 5.44 10.98 22.51
C GLU A 285 6.02 10.45 21.20
N LEU A 286 6.74 9.34 21.26
CA LEU A 286 7.11 8.58 20.07
C LEU A 286 5.92 7.74 19.62
N THR A 287 5.53 7.87 18.38
CA THR A 287 4.45 7.08 17.78
C THR A 287 4.98 6.22 16.66
N LEU A 288 4.47 5.01 16.53
CA LEU A 288 4.87 4.06 15.51
C LEU A 288 3.63 3.46 14.85
N CYS A 289 3.61 3.45 13.51
CA CYS A 289 2.68 2.65 12.74
C CYS A 289 3.43 1.48 12.09
N ASP A 290 3.04 0.25 12.43
CA ASP A 290 3.54 -0.97 11.81
C ASP A 290 2.61 -1.38 10.69
N ALA A 291 3.08 -1.26 9.45
CA ALA A 291 2.31 -1.40 8.23
C ALA A 291 2.81 -2.57 7.38
N VAL A 292 2.08 -3.67 7.42
CA VAL A 292 2.40 -4.89 6.63
C VAL A 292 1.66 -4.95 5.30
N GLY A 293 0.68 -4.05 5.10
CA GLY A 293 -0.22 -4.05 3.95
C GLY A 293 -1.36 -5.06 4.10
N PHE A 294 -2.58 -4.62 3.90
CA PHE A 294 -3.77 -5.40 4.23
C PHE A 294 -4.80 -5.43 3.08
N ALA A 295 -5.59 -6.51 3.00
CA ALA A 295 -6.53 -6.75 1.90
C ALA A 295 -7.64 -5.71 1.77
N LEU A 296 -8.05 -5.02 2.86
CA LEU A 296 -9.02 -3.93 2.81
C LEU A 296 -8.55 -2.77 1.94
N GLU A 297 -7.25 -2.45 2.00
CA GLU A 297 -6.66 -1.38 1.21
C GLU A 297 -6.72 -1.70 -0.30
N ASP A 298 -6.48 -2.98 -0.63
CA ASP A 298 -6.61 -3.47 -2.00
C ASP A 298 -8.08 -3.43 -2.46
N PHE A 299 -9.01 -3.82 -1.58
CA PHE A 299 -10.46 -3.69 -1.83
C PHE A 299 -10.83 -2.25 -2.16
N SER A 300 -10.43 -1.31 -1.32
CA SER A 300 -10.77 0.11 -1.46
C SER A 300 -10.29 0.68 -2.79
N ILE A 301 -9.04 0.41 -3.17
CA ILE A 301 -8.50 0.98 -4.41
C ILE A 301 -9.06 0.27 -5.66
N ILE A 302 -9.28 -1.05 -5.64
CA ILE A 302 -9.92 -1.76 -6.75
C ILE A 302 -11.36 -1.29 -6.93
N LYS A 303 -12.10 -1.08 -5.83
CA LYS A 303 -13.46 -0.54 -5.85
C LYS A 303 -13.48 0.88 -6.44
N LEU A 304 -12.54 1.74 -6.07
CA LEU A 304 -12.40 3.07 -6.66
C LEU A 304 -12.16 3.00 -8.17
N MET A 305 -11.34 2.06 -8.64
CA MET A 305 -11.13 1.85 -10.09
C MET A 305 -12.42 1.38 -10.77
N HIS A 306 -13.17 0.48 -10.14
CA HIS A 306 -14.48 0.06 -10.65
C HIS A 306 -15.44 1.24 -10.76
N ASP A 307 -15.47 2.13 -9.78
CA ASP A 307 -16.33 3.33 -9.82
C ASP A 307 -15.96 4.26 -10.97
N TYR A 308 -14.65 4.49 -11.21
CA TYR A 308 -14.20 5.24 -12.38
C TYR A 308 -14.60 4.56 -13.71
N SER A 309 -14.57 3.21 -13.76
CA SER A 309 -14.93 2.47 -14.97
C SER A 309 -16.40 2.66 -15.42
N SER A 310 -17.23 3.12 -14.50
CA SER A 310 -18.68 3.37 -14.71
C SER A 310 -19.01 4.84 -14.98
N GLN A 311 -18.04 5.74 -14.85
CA GLN A 311 -18.22 7.18 -15.08
C GLN A 311 -17.92 7.55 -16.54
N ASP A 312 -18.79 8.32 -17.16
CA ASP A 312 -18.68 8.71 -18.59
C ASP A 312 -17.36 9.42 -18.93
N GLY A 313 -16.77 10.18 -17.99
CA GLY A 313 -15.50 10.89 -18.19
C GLY A 313 -14.27 9.99 -18.14
N TYR A 314 -14.36 8.76 -17.62
CA TYR A 314 -13.20 7.93 -17.35
C TYR A 314 -13.26 6.51 -17.90
N ARG A 315 -14.46 6.03 -18.30
CA ARG A 315 -14.65 4.66 -18.80
C ARG A 315 -13.76 4.30 -20.00
N GLN A 316 -13.32 5.27 -20.79
CA GLN A 316 -12.43 5.07 -21.95
C GLN A 316 -11.02 4.57 -21.56
N TYR A 317 -10.64 4.64 -20.29
CA TYR A 317 -9.37 4.13 -19.78
C TYR A 317 -9.43 2.66 -19.38
N PHE A 318 -10.61 2.03 -19.56
CA PHE A 318 -10.86 0.62 -19.24
C PHE A 318 -11.28 -0.13 -20.49
N ASP A 319 -10.59 -1.23 -20.78
CA ASP A 319 -10.91 -2.08 -21.92
C ASP A 319 -12.11 -2.98 -21.59
N GLU A 320 -12.93 -3.29 -22.61
CA GLU A 320 -13.94 -4.34 -22.51
C GLU A 320 -13.33 -5.67 -22.92
N ILE A 321 -13.40 -6.68 -22.05
CA ILE A 321 -12.87 -8.01 -22.35
C ILE A 321 -13.96 -9.08 -22.24
N ALA A 322 -14.00 -9.99 -23.24
CA ALA A 322 -14.93 -11.10 -23.31
C ALA A 322 -14.28 -12.38 -22.79
N MET A 323 -14.12 -12.50 -21.47
CA MET A 323 -13.54 -13.70 -20.86
C MET A 323 -14.57 -14.69 -20.31
N LEU A 324 -15.86 -14.28 -20.28
CA LEU A 324 -16.93 -15.13 -19.78
C LEU A 324 -17.80 -15.58 -20.94
N PRO A 325 -18.25 -16.84 -20.97
CA PRO A 325 -19.17 -17.31 -21.98
C PRO A 325 -20.49 -16.53 -21.91
N THR A 326 -21.00 -16.10 -23.05
CA THR A 326 -22.34 -15.53 -23.18
C THR A 326 -23.18 -16.48 -24.01
N MET A 327 -24.20 -17.08 -23.41
CA MET A 327 -25.01 -18.12 -24.02
C MET A 327 -26.48 -17.96 -23.69
N ALA A 328 -27.37 -18.48 -24.56
CA ALA A 328 -28.82 -18.40 -24.37
C ALA A 328 -29.31 -19.30 -23.24
N ASP A 329 -28.74 -20.52 -23.12
CA ASP A 329 -29.02 -21.45 -22.03
C ASP A 329 -27.78 -21.60 -21.13
N PRO A 330 -27.79 -21.04 -19.90
CA PRO A 330 -26.68 -21.15 -18.97
C PRO A 330 -26.31 -22.58 -18.55
N LYS A 331 -27.17 -23.55 -18.83
CA LYS A 331 -26.93 -24.98 -18.51
C LYS A 331 -26.25 -25.72 -19.64
N ASP A 332 -26.26 -25.20 -20.88
CA ASP A 332 -25.68 -25.82 -22.05
C ASP A 332 -24.25 -25.36 -22.37
N LEU A 333 -23.39 -25.39 -21.35
CA LEU A 333 -21.98 -25.01 -21.53
C LEU A 333 -21.25 -25.91 -22.54
N TYR A 334 -21.63 -27.20 -22.62
CA TYR A 334 -21.05 -28.14 -23.59
C TYR A 334 -21.49 -27.84 -25.02
N GLY A 335 -22.77 -27.58 -25.26
CA GLY A 335 -23.28 -27.19 -26.57
C GLY A 335 -22.65 -25.84 -27.03
N PHE A 336 -22.48 -24.87 -26.11
CA PHE A 336 -21.76 -23.64 -26.42
C PHE A 336 -20.31 -23.90 -26.83
N PHE A 337 -19.58 -24.78 -26.11
CA PHE A 337 -18.18 -25.10 -26.40
C PHE A 337 -18.03 -25.82 -27.75
N THR A 338 -18.99 -26.72 -28.10
CA THR A 338 -18.94 -27.54 -29.33
C THR A 338 -19.57 -26.85 -30.54
N SER A 339 -20.34 -25.79 -30.35
CA SER A 339 -20.91 -25.01 -31.45
C SER A 339 -19.77 -24.32 -32.20
N ALA A 340 -19.69 -24.52 -33.50
CA ALA A 340 -18.75 -23.80 -34.35
C ALA A 340 -19.03 -22.27 -34.16
N THR A 341 -18.04 -21.50 -33.73
CA THR A 341 -18.11 -20.05 -33.82
C THR A 341 -18.34 -19.71 -35.29
N GLY A 342 -19.53 -19.19 -35.62
CA GLY A 342 -19.83 -18.77 -36.98
C GLY A 342 -18.82 -17.69 -37.40
N VAL A 343 -17.79 -18.15 -38.12
CA VAL A 343 -17.05 -17.24 -39.00
C VAL A 343 -18.04 -16.91 -40.10
N THR A 344 -18.82 -15.86 -39.89
CA THR A 344 -19.50 -15.17 -40.99
C THR A 344 -18.39 -14.54 -41.82
N SER A 345 -17.89 -15.31 -42.78
CA SER A 345 -17.31 -14.76 -44.00
C SER A 345 -18.41 -13.89 -44.63
N GLN A 346 -18.33 -12.60 -44.38
CA GLN A 346 -19.08 -11.66 -45.24
C GLN A 346 -18.48 -11.75 -46.65
N PRO A 347 -19.33 -11.82 -47.66
CA PRO A 347 -18.94 -11.90 -49.10
C PRO A 347 -18.23 -10.63 -49.56
#